data_9b95a45b013d8e42a55ac8ffc1d74a31
#
_entry.id   9b95a45b013d8e42a55ac8ffc1d74a31
#
_cell.length_a   1.000
_cell.length_b   1.000
_cell.length_c   1.000
_cell.angle_alpha   90.00
_cell.angle_beta   90.00
_cell.angle_gamma   90.00
#
_symmetry.space_group_name_H-M   'P 1'
#
loop_
_entity.id
_entity.type
_entity.pdbx_description
1 polymer ?
#
loop_
_entity_poly.entity_id
_entity_poly.type
_entity_poly.pdbx_seq_one_letter_code
_entity_poly.pdbx_strand_id
1 'polypeptide(L)'
;MVAFRIARRFLSASKGQTALIVFGIAIGVAVQVFVGILIMSLQSSLINGTIGNASQVTIKPSGDNATISDWEGMMQTADGMAEVKSVSPAADSSAFLLRSGRTVPILLRGFQLDKADKIYRLNDRLYAGKMPGPNEVLTGRELNADLGLKLGDTVELFTSNGTHHNLTIAGFYDLKVAAINKQWLVTTISTSQGVFGFGPDITSV
;
A
#
# COMPACT_ATOMS: atom_id res chain seq x y z
N MET A 1 -0.74 36.89 48.07
CA MET A 1 -0.28 37.90 47.09
C MET A 1 1.17 38.39 47.30
N VAL A 2 1.73 38.35 48.54
CA VAL A 2 3.10 38.80 48.82
C VAL A 2 4.17 37.93 48.14
N ALA A 3 4.04 36.60 48.17
CA ALA A 3 5.00 35.67 47.55
C ALA A 3 5.20 35.93 46.05
N PHE A 4 4.12 36.24 45.31
CA PHE A 4 4.20 36.53 43.89
C PHE A 4 4.95 37.84 43.58
N ARG A 5 4.80 38.88 44.46
CA ARG A 5 5.54 40.12 44.29
C ARG A 5 7.03 39.95 44.58
N ILE A 6 7.38 39.14 45.57
CA ILE A 6 8.78 38.80 45.90
C ILE A 6 9.41 38.01 44.73
N ALA A 7 8.75 36.99 44.24
CA ALA A 7 9.24 36.20 43.10
C ALA A 7 9.47 37.07 41.84
N ARG A 8 8.51 37.94 41.49
CA ARG A 8 8.65 38.86 40.35
C ARG A 8 9.81 39.84 40.53
N ARG A 9 10.04 40.35 41.76
CA ARG A 9 11.17 41.26 42.04
C ARG A 9 12.51 40.54 41.93
N PHE A 10 12.60 39.29 42.37
CA PHE A 10 13.80 38.46 42.24
C PHE A 10 14.13 38.16 40.80
N LEU A 11 13.14 37.74 40.01
CA LEU A 11 13.30 37.48 38.58
C LEU A 11 13.69 38.71 37.76
N SER A 12 13.24 39.91 38.18
CA SER A 12 13.59 41.16 37.50
C SER A 12 14.93 41.76 37.93
N ALA A 13 15.49 41.33 39.07
CA ALA A 13 16.76 41.86 39.59
C ALA A 13 17.98 41.24 38.87
N SER A 14 17.88 40.00 38.40
CA SER A 14 18.96 39.29 37.68
C SER A 14 18.49 38.80 36.30
N LYS A 15 18.25 39.75 35.40
CA LYS A 15 17.68 39.51 34.05
C LYS A 15 18.45 38.46 33.23
N GLY A 16 19.78 38.48 33.27
CA GLY A 16 20.63 37.52 32.56
C GLY A 16 20.47 36.09 33.05
N GLN A 17 20.46 35.89 34.38
CA GLN A 17 20.29 34.59 34.98
C GLN A 17 18.87 34.02 34.73
N THR A 18 17.85 34.88 34.85
CA THR A 18 16.47 34.54 34.58
C THR A 18 16.29 34.13 33.09
N ALA A 19 16.88 34.89 32.16
CA ALA A 19 16.83 34.58 30.75
C ALA A 19 17.48 33.22 30.44
N LEU A 20 18.60 32.89 31.04
CA LEU A 20 19.31 31.64 30.87
C LEU A 20 18.50 30.45 31.39
N ILE A 21 17.82 30.57 32.52
CA ILE A 21 16.94 29.55 33.09
C ILE A 21 15.72 29.34 32.18
N VAL A 22 15.07 30.43 31.74
CA VAL A 22 13.92 30.36 30.83
C VAL A 22 14.31 29.69 29.52
N PHE A 23 15.47 30.03 28.97
CA PHE A 23 15.98 29.45 27.75
C PHE A 23 16.28 27.96 27.91
N GLY A 24 16.86 27.54 29.01
CA GLY A 24 17.10 26.13 29.34
C GLY A 24 15.79 25.31 29.43
N ILE A 25 14.79 25.86 30.11
CA ILE A 25 13.46 25.22 30.20
C ILE A 25 12.80 25.17 28.83
N ALA A 26 12.87 26.26 28.06
CA ALA A 26 12.28 26.32 26.74
C ALA A 26 12.88 25.27 25.80
N ILE A 27 14.19 25.08 25.80
CA ILE A 27 14.88 24.03 25.05
C ILE A 27 14.42 22.66 25.52
N GLY A 28 14.36 22.40 26.83
CA GLY A 28 13.91 21.12 27.37
C GLY A 28 12.48 20.77 26.92
N VAL A 29 11.56 21.72 27.01
CA VAL A 29 10.18 21.56 26.56
C VAL A 29 10.12 21.35 25.03
N ALA A 30 10.88 22.13 24.25
CA ALA A 30 10.91 21.99 22.79
C ALA A 30 11.40 20.62 22.36
N VAL A 31 12.45 20.09 22.99
CA VAL A 31 12.95 18.73 22.70
C VAL A 31 11.90 17.67 23.04
N GLN A 32 11.24 17.81 24.19
CA GLN A 32 10.22 16.85 24.61
C GLN A 32 9.01 16.84 23.66
N VAL A 33 8.54 18.01 23.23
CA VAL A 33 7.46 18.14 22.24
C VAL A 33 7.89 17.57 20.90
N PHE A 34 9.10 17.88 20.45
CA PHE A 34 9.65 17.36 19.20
C PHE A 34 9.71 15.83 19.18
N VAL A 35 10.24 15.22 20.24
CA VAL A 35 10.29 13.74 20.36
C VAL A 35 8.88 13.14 20.38
N GLY A 36 7.94 13.76 21.09
CA GLY A 36 6.54 13.32 21.09
C GLY A 36 5.90 13.33 19.70
N ILE A 37 6.08 14.42 18.95
CA ILE A 37 5.57 14.54 17.57
C ILE A 37 6.24 13.51 16.66
N LEU A 38 7.54 13.28 16.82
CA LEU A 38 8.30 12.32 16.02
C LEU A 38 7.79 10.88 16.24
N ILE A 39 7.55 10.49 17.49
CA ILE A 39 6.96 9.18 17.83
C ILE A 39 5.56 9.03 17.25
N MET A 40 4.68 10.02 17.40
CA MET A 40 3.34 10.00 16.84
C MET A 40 3.35 9.91 15.31
N SER A 41 4.24 10.65 14.66
CA SER A 41 4.41 10.62 13.20
C SER A 41 4.87 9.25 12.73
N LEU A 42 5.85 8.64 13.43
CA LEU A 42 6.34 7.30 13.11
C LEU A 42 5.25 6.24 13.29
N GLN A 43 4.52 6.26 14.40
CA GLN A 43 3.39 5.37 14.65
C GLN A 43 2.32 5.50 13.58
N SER A 44 1.92 6.71 13.23
CA SER A 44 0.93 6.98 12.18
C SER A 44 1.42 6.46 10.82
N SER A 45 2.69 6.66 10.49
CA SER A 45 3.29 6.17 9.25
C SER A 45 3.31 4.64 9.19
N LEU A 46 3.68 3.96 10.28
CA LEU A 46 3.66 2.50 10.35
C LEU A 46 2.24 1.93 10.25
N ILE A 47 1.28 2.49 10.99
CA ILE A 47 -0.12 2.05 10.97
C ILE A 47 -0.71 2.24 9.57
N ASN A 48 -0.56 3.43 8.98
CA ASN A 48 -1.10 3.73 7.65
C ASN A 48 -0.39 2.93 6.53
N GLY A 49 0.89 2.61 6.71
CA GLY A 49 1.64 1.80 5.74
C GLY A 49 1.32 0.31 5.80
N THR A 50 0.94 -0.21 6.98
CA THR A 50 0.74 -1.65 7.18
C THR A 50 -0.74 -2.05 7.18
N ILE A 51 -1.59 -1.32 7.91
CA ILE A 51 -3.00 -1.69 8.12
C ILE A 51 -3.89 -1.18 6.98
N GLY A 52 -3.54 -0.06 6.35
CA GLY A 52 -4.35 0.56 5.30
C GLY A 52 -4.17 -0.01 3.88
N ASN A 53 -3.18 -0.89 3.66
CA ASN A 53 -2.78 -1.33 2.33
C ASN A 53 -2.61 -2.86 2.19
N ALA A 54 -3.01 -3.64 3.19
CA ALA A 54 -2.93 -5.10 3.14
C ALA A 54 -4.16 -5.73 3.80
N SER A 55 -4.54 -6.90 3.31
CA SER A 55 -5.49 -7.77 4.00
C SER A 55 -4.91 -8.17 5.37
N GLN A 56 -5.73 -8.15 6.41
CA GLN A 56 -5.31 -8.52 7.77
C GLN A 56 -5.14 -10.03 7.91
N VAL A 57 -5.94 -10.79 7.17
CA VAL A 57 -5.88 -12.25 7.09
C VAL A 57 -5.84 -12.62 5.61
N THR A 58 -5.01 -13.58 5.26
CA THR A 58 -4.95 -14.12 3.90
C THR A 58 -5.01 -15.64 3.98
N ILE A 59 -5.99 -16.21 3.34
CA ILE A 59 -6.13 -17.66 3.17
C ILE A 59 -5.39 -18.05 1.91
N LYS A 60 -4.48 -19.01 2.01
CA LYS A 60 -3.69 -19.53 0.89
C LYS A 60 -3.95 -21.02 0.69
N PRO A 61 -3.67 -21.56 -0.50
CA PRO A 61 -3.75 -22.99 -0.76
C PRO A 61 -2.89 -23.78 0.26
N SER A 62 -3.34 -24.96 0.60
CA SER A 62 -2.62 -25.86 1.51
C SER A 62 -1.87 -26.95 0.73
N GLY A 63 -0.71 -27.35 1.23
CA GLY A 63 0.13 -28.38 0.63
C GLY A 63 0.80 -27.93 -0.68
N ASP A 64 0.90 -28.86 -1.64
CA ASP A 64 1.55 -28.62 -2.94
C ASP A 64 0.65 -27.94 -3.98
N ASN A 65 -0.58 -27.61 -3.61
CA ASN A 65 -1.50 -26.92 -4.50
C ASN A 65 -1.09 -25.46 -4.64
N ALA A 66 -1.02 -24.97 -5.87
CA ALA A 66 -0.73 -23.57 -6.17
C ALA A 66 -1.98 -22.68 -6.15
N THR A 67 -3.18 -23.30 -6.24
CA THR A 67 -4.47 -22.61 -6.40
C THR A 67 -5.54 -23.18 -5.47
N ILE A 68 -6.60 -22.40 -5.27
CA ILE A 68 -7.81 -22.75 -4.52
C ILE A 68 -8.94 -22.88 -5.53
N SER A 69 -9.54 -24.08 -5.62
CA SER A 69 -10.78 -24.33 -6.34
C SER A 69 -11.97 -24.14 -5.36
N ASP A 70 -13.19 -24.00 -5.90
CA ASP A 70 -14.43 -23.82 -5.10
C ASP A 70 -14.35 -22.69 -4.06
N TRP A 71 -13.65 -21.62 -4.38
CA TRP A 71 -13.41 -20.49 -3.50
C TRP A 71 -14.66 -19.65 -3.18
N GLU A 72 -15.72 -19.73 -4.00
CA GLU A 72 -16.96 -18.99 -3.81
C GLU A 72 -17.66 -19.37 -2.49
N GLY A 73 -17.70 -20.66 -2.16
CA GLY A 73 -18.26 -21.14 -0.90
C GLY A 73 -17.46 -20.66 0.32
N MET A 74 -16.14 -20.64 0.19
CA MET A 74 -15.25 -20.09 1.21
C MET A 74 -15.48 -18.59 1.42
N MET A 75 -15.63 -17.83 0.33
CA MET A 75 -15.95 -16.41 0.40
C MET A 75 -17.29 -16.12 1.06
N GLN A 76 -18.33 -16.90 0.74
CA GLN A 76 -19.64 -16.75 1.38
C GLN A 76 -19.57 -17.01 2.88
N THR A 77 -18.82 -18.02 3.27
CA THR A 77 -18.61 -18.35 4.70
C THR A 77 -17.88 -17.22 5.42
N ALA A 78 -16.82 -16.69 4.83
CA ALA A 78 -16.05 -15.59 5.41
C ALA A 78 -16.84 -14.28 5.48
N ASP A 79 -17.59 -13.95 4.43
CA ASP A 79 -18.41 -12.73 4.35
C ASP A 79 -19.58 -12.75 5.36
N GLY A 80 -20.00 -13.97 5.80
CA GLY A 80 -21.03 -14.16 6.84
C GLY A 80 -20.54 -14.00 8.27
N MET A 81 -19.24 -13.85 8.53
CA MET A 81 -18.67 -13.68 9.86
C MET A 81 -18.79 -12.23 10.33
N ALA A 82 -19.28 -12.01 11.55
CA ALA A 82 -19.53 -10.65 12.08
C ALA A 82 -18.28 -9.78 12.20
N GLU A 83 -17.12 -10.40 12.38
CA GLU A 83 -15.83 -9.72 12.51
C GLU A 83 -15.17 -9.39 11.17
N VAL A 84 -15.66 -9.96 10.06
CA VAL A 84 -15.11 -9.77 8.71
C VAL A 84 -15.82 -8.60 8.03
N LYS A 85 -15.09 -7.56 7.68
CA LYS A 85 -15.62 -6.35 7.03
C LYS A 85 -15.68 -6.46 5.51
N SER A 86 -14.73 -7.15 4.92
CA SER A 86 -14.63 -7.31 3.47
C SER A 86 -13.76 -8.53 3.14
N VAL A 87 -14.17 -9.25 2.11
CA VAL A 87 -13.43 -10.39 1.56
C VAL A 87 -13.22 -10.16 0.07
N SER A 88 -12.03 -10.46 -0.42
CA SER A 88 -11.72 -10.35 -1.84
C SER A 88 -10.89 -11.52 -2.33
N PRO A 89 -11.31 -12.21 -3.39
CA PRO A 89 -10.49 -13.23 -4.01
C PRO A 89 -9.36 -12.56 -4.79
N ALA A 90 -8.21 -13.23 -4.85
CA ALA A 90 -7.06 -12.79 -5.63
C ALA A 90 -6.42 -13.93 -6.40
N ALA A 91 -6.08 -13.66 -7.65
CA ALA A 91 -5.28 -14.52 -8.51
C ALA A 91 -3.92 -13.84 -8.72
N ASP A 92 -2.97 -14.14 -7.86
CA ASP A 92 -1.67 -13.47 -7.79
C ASP A 92 -0.56 -14.40 -8.26
N SER A 93 0.38 -13.92 -9.08
CA SER A 93 1.61 -14.65 -9.38
C SER A 93 2.73 -13.70 -9.80
N SER A 94 3.96 -14.18 -9.64
CA SER A 94 5.16 -13.46 -10.04
C SER A 94 5.38 -13.56 -11.54
N ALA A 95 5.80 -12.47 -12.15
CA ALA A 95 6.20 -12.38 -13.55
C ALA A 95 7.34 -11.38 -13.72
N PHE A 96 7.87 -11.29 -14.90
CA PHE A 96 8.82 -10.28 -15.30
C PHE A 96 8.18 -9.32 -16.28
N LEU A 97 8.28 -8.03 -16.01
CA LEU A 97 7.87 -6.99 -16.93
C LEU A 97 9.06 -6.61 -17.81
N LEU A 98 8.88 -6.70 -19.12
CA LEU A 98 9.89 -6.34 -20.12
C LEU A 98 9.55 -4.98 -20.72
N ARG A 99 10.48 -4.05 -20.65
CA ARG A 99 10.33 -2.72 -21.25
C ARG A 99 11.67 -2.14 -21.64
N SER A 100 11.82 -1.75 -22.92
CA SER A 100 13.03 -1.08 -23.43
C SER A 100 14.34 -1.76 -23.08
N GLY A 101 14.40 -3.10 -23.18
CA GLY A 101 15.57 -3.91 -22.84
C GLY A 101 15.84 -4.11 -21.34
N ARG A 102 14.95 -3.60 -20.47
CA ARG A 102 15.00 -3.82 -19.03
C ARG A 102 13.98 -4.90 -18.62
N THR A 103 14.39 -5.75 -17.69
CA THR A 103 13.54 -6.78 -17.09
C THR A 103 13.38 -6.46 -15.61
N VAL A 104 12.14 -6.31 -15.16
CA VAL A 104 11.82 -5.97 -13.78
C VAL A 104 10.92 -7.05 -13.18
N PRO A 105 11.27 -7.63 -12.03
CA PRO A 105 10.40 -8.58 -11.35
C PRO A 105 9.18 -7.84 -10.80
N ILE A 106 7.99 -8.39 -11.05
CA ILE A 106 6.72 -7.86 -10.59
C ILE A 106 5.82 -8.97 -10.01
N LEU A 107 4.84 -8.55 -9.24
CA LEU A 107 3.72 -9.37 -8.83
C LEU A 107 2.47 -8.88 -9.56
N LEU A 108 1.94 -9.69 -10.48
CA LEU A 108 0.64 -9.41 -11.09
C LEU A 108 -0.44 -9.87 -10.14
N ARG A 109 -1.31 -8.94 -9.74
CA ARG A 109 -2.40 -9.17 -8.80
C ARG A 109 -3.75 -8.99 -9.50
N GLY A 110 -4.44 -10.10 -9.69
CA GLY A 110 -5.77 -10.12 -10.25
C GLY A 110 -6.85 -10.10 -9.17
N PHE A 111 -7.74 -9.11 -9.21
CA PHE A 111 -8.79 -8.95 -8.20
C PHE A 111 -10.19 -8.90 -8.81
N GLN A 112 -11.19 -9.24 -8.00
CA GLN A 112 -12.52 -8.66 -8.17
C GLN A 112 -12.46 -7.21 -7.68
N LEU A 113 -12.36 -6.26 -8.62
CA LEU A 113 -11.99 -4.88 -8.33
C LEU A 113 -12.91 -4.16 -7.35
N ASP A 114 -14.22 -4.42 -7.40
CA ASP A 114 -15.24 -3.88 -6.50
C ASP A 114 -15.03 -4.34 -5.04
N LYS A 115 -14.62 -5.58 -4.84
CA LYS A 115 -14.31 -6.15 -3.52
C LYS A 115 -12.95 -5.70 -3.03
N ALA A 116 -11.93 -5.74 -3.89
CA ALA A 116 -10.59 -5.30 -3.57
C ALA A 116 -10.54 -3.80 -3.23
N ASP A 117 -11.38 -2.98 -3.86
CA ASP A 117 -11.45 -1.54 -3.57
C ASP A 117 -11.86 -1.26 -2.12
N LYS A 118 -12.71 -2.10 -1.51
CA LYS A 118 -13.07 -1.97 -0.09
C LYS A 118 -11.90 -2.22 0.85
N ILE A 119 -10.88 -2.98 0.41
CA ILE A 119 -9.69 -3.33 1.19
C ILE A 119 -8.55 -2.35 0.89
N TYR A 120 -8.22 -2.16 -0.39
CA TYR A 120 -7.04 -1.42 -0.84
C TYR A 120 -7.36 0.04 -1.21
N ARG A 121 -8.65 0.40 -1.36
CA ARG A 121 -9.13 1.73 -1.75
C ARG A 121 -8.47 2.21 -3.05
N LEU A 122 -8.42 1.33 -4.04
CA LEU A 122 -7.72 1.57 -5.31
C LEU A 122 -8.25 2.79 -6.06
N ASN A 123 -9.58 3.01 -6.03
CA ASN A 123 -10.20 4.18 -6.64
C ASN A 123 -9.69 5.49 -6.02
N ASP A 124 -9.60 5.56 -4.69
CA ASP A 124 -9.10 6.75 -3.97
C ASP A 124 -7.59 6.97 -4.18
N ARG A 125 -6.87 5.91 -4.53
CA ARG A 125 -5.41 5.90 -4.73
C ARG A 125 -4.99 6.07 -6.17
N LEU A 126 -5.94 6.03 -7.11
CA LEU A 126 -5.70 6.27 -8.52
C LEU A 126 -5.43 7.76 -8.74
N TYR A 127 -4.26 8.11 -9.29
CA TYR A 127 -3.92 9.51 -9.56
C TYR A 127 -3.91 9.88 -11.04
N ALA A 128 -3.99 8.89 -11.95
CA ALA A 128 -4.13 9.10 -13.38
C ALA A 128 -4.74 7.87 -14.06
N GLY A 129 -5.53 8.08 -15.11
CA GLY A 129 -6.18 7.01 -15.89
C GLY A 129 -7.50 6.54 -15.27
N LYS A 130 -7.81 5.26 -15.45
CA LYS A 130 -9.06 4.60 -15.03
C LYS A 130 -8.77 3.24 -14.41
N MET A 131 -9.77 2.64 -13.73
CA MET A 131 -9.69 1.25 -13.29
C MET A 131 -9.54 0.29 -14.49
N PRO A 132 -8.78 -0.82 -14.33
CA PRO A 132 -8.44 -1.69 -15.45
C PRO A 132 -9.63 -2.53 -15.90
N GLY A 133 -9.80 -2.64 -17.20
CA GLY A 133 -10.68 -3.62 -17.85
C GLY A 133 -9.93 -4.92 -18.20
N PRO A 134 -10.51 -5.75 -19.06
CA PRO A 134 -9.85 -6.96 -19.58
C PRO A 134 -8.53 -6.61 -20.29
N ASN A 135 -7.47 -7.35 -20.00
CA ASN A 135 -6.12 -7.16 -20.54
C ASN A 135 -5.52 -5.76 -20.27
N GLU A 136 -6.05 -5.04 -19.27
CA GLU A 136 -5.52 -3.79 -18.79
C GLU A 136 -4.92 -3.94 -17.38
N VAL A 137 -3.94 -3.07 -17.05
CA VAL A 137 -3.28 -3.06 -15.74
C VAL A 137 -3.16 -1.66 -15.17
N LEU A 138 -3.15 -1.58 -13.84
CA LEU A 138 -2.65 -0.42 -13.12
C LEU A 138 -1.21 -0.65 -12.71
N THR A 139 -0.40 0.39 -12.75
CA THR A 139 0.99 0.36 -12.24
C THR A 139 1.17 1.36 -11.12
N GLY A 140 2.02 1.01 -10.16
CA GLY A 140 2.33 1.90 -9.05
C GLY A 140 3.25 3.05 -9.47
N ARG A 141 3.21 4.13 -8.68
CA ARG A 141 3.94 5.38 -8.94
C ARG A 141 5.44 5.16 -9.18
N GLU A 142 6.09 4.37 -8.31
CA GLU A 142 7.54 4.14 -8.39
C GLU A 142 7.91 3.32 -9.62
N LEU A 143 7.12 2.30 -9.97
CA LEU A 143 7.34 1.51 -11.18
C LEU A 143 7.16 2.38 -12.44
N ASN A 144 6.13 3.24 -12.45
CA ASN A 144 5.92 4.20 -13.52
C ASN A 144 7.12 5.16 -13.67
N ALA A 145 7.62 5.73 -12.58
CA ALA A 145 8.76 6.64 -12.60
C ALA A 145 10.04 5.95 -13.09
N ASP A 146 10.29 4.70 -12.65
CA ASP A 146 11.47 3.92 -13.01
C ASP A 146 11.51 3.53 -14.49
N LEU A 147 10.36 3.27 -15.11
CA LEU A 147 10.24 2.77 -16.48
C LEU A 147 9.73 3.81 -17.49
N GLY A 148 9.32 4.98 -17.03
CA GLY A 148 8.78 6.05 -17.88
C GLY A 148 7.51 5.66 -18.62
N LEU A 149 6.60 4.94 -17.94
CA LEU A 149 5.37 4.41 -18.53
C LEU A 149 4.34 5.51 -18.76
N LYS A 150 3.51 5.35 -19.79
CA LYS A 150 2.42 6.27 -20.13
C LYS A 150 1.09 5.51 -20.21
N LEU A 151 -0.01 6.23 -20.01
CA LEU A 151 -1.34 5.69 -20.23
C LEU A 151 -1.48 5.21 -21.68
N GLY A 152 -2.03 4.00 -21.83
CA GLY A 152 -2.18 3.35 -23.13
C GLY A 152 -0.94 2.63 -23.64
N ASP A 153 0.21 2.73 -22.97
CA ASP A 153 1.37 1.92 -23.33
C ASP A 153 1.08 0.43 -23.16
N THR A 154 1.62 -0.37 -24.08
CA THR A 154 1.63 -1.83 -23.93
C THR A 154 2.91 -2.26 -23.24
N VAL A 155 2.77 -3.10 -22.23
CA VAL A 155 3.86 -3.75 -21.53
C VAL A 155 3.83 -5.25 -21.75
N GLU A 156 4.98 -5.86 -21.93
CA GLU A 156 5.11 -7.29 -22.11
C GLU A 156 5.45 -7.94 -20.77
N LEU A 157 4.67 -8.95 -20.40
CA LEU A 157 4.93 -9.79 -19.24
C LEU A 157 5.45 -11.15 -19.68
N PHE A 158 6.52 -11.58 -19.03
CA PHE A 158 7.07 -12.94 -19.16
C PHE A 158 6.79 -13.70 -17.87
N THR A 159 6.05 -14.79 -17.97
CA THR A 159 5.62 -15.61 -16.84
C THR A 159 6.60 -16.75 -16.58
N SER A 160 6.52 -17.35 -15.39
CA SER A 160 7.32 -18.54 -15.04
C SER A 160 7.03 -19.75 -15.94
N ASN A 161 5.88 -19.79 -16.59
CA ASN A 161 5.49 -20.84 -17.54
C ASN A 161 6.13 -20.65 -18.93
N GLY A 162 6.96 -19.61 -19.11
CA GLY A 162 7.59 -19.30 -20.38
C GLY A 162 6.69 -18.62 -21.40
N THR A 163 5.51 -18.13 -21.00
CA THR A 163 4.58 -17.44 -21.89
C THR A 163 4.74 -15.93 -21.84
N HIS A 164 4.47 -15.27 -22.96
CA HIS A 164 4.51 -13.83 -23.10
C HIS A 164 3.10 -13.29 -23.24
N HIS A 165 2.77 -12.26 -22.49
CA HIS A 165 1.47 -11.60 -22.51
C HIS A 165 1.64 -10.10 -22.62
N ASN A 166 0.84 -9.48 -23.49
CA ASN A 166 0.80 -8.04 -23.66
C ASN A 166 -0.39 -7.46 -22.89
N LEU A 167 -0.13 -6.53 -21.99
CA LEU A 167 -1.14 -5.82 -21.22
C LEU A 167 -1.03 -4.31 -21.45
N THR A 168 -2.17 -3.61 -21.44
CA THR A 168 -2.23 -2.18 -21.65
C THR A 168 -2.32 -1.44 -20.31
N ILE A 169 -1.58 -0.36 -20.15
CA ILE A 169 -1.63 0.48 -18.96
C ILE A 169 -2.89 1.34 -18.97
N ALA A 170 -3.85 1.04 -18.08
CA ALA A 170 -5.08 1.78 -17.91
C ALA A 170 -4.94 2.96 -16.95
N GLY A 171 -4.07 2.84 -15.95
CA GLY A 171 -3.93 3.88 -14.94
C GLY A 171 -2.73 3.70 -14.02
N PHE A 172 -2.53 4.70 -13.19
CA PHE A 172 -1.46 4.77 -12.21
C PHE A 172 -2.01 5.01 -10.81
N TYR A 173 -1.50 4.24 -9.84
CA TYR A 173 -1.92 4.34 -8.45
C TYR A 173 -0.75 4.64 -7.49
N ASP A 174 -1.09 5.11 -6.28
CA ASP A 174 -0.12 5.34 -5.21
C ASP A 174 -0.69 4.85 -3.87
N LEU A 175 -0.30 3.64 -3.46
CA LEU A 175 -0.67 3.06 -2.16
C LEU A 175 0.14 3.61 -0.99
N LYS A 176 1.01 4.61 -1.21
CA LYS A 176 1.87 5.23 -0.19
C LYS A 176 2.90 4.27 0.42
N VAL A 177 3.15 3.14 -0.20
CA VAL A 177 4.18 2.16 0.16
C VAL A 177 5.04 1.92 -1.07
N ALA A 178 6.25 2.47 -1.07
CA ALA A 178 7.15 2.46 -2.23
C ALA A 178 7.45 1.04 -2.73
N ALA A 179 7.63 0.07 -1.82
CA ALA A 179 7.89 -1.33 -2.19
C ALA A 179 6.71 -1.94 -2.96
N ILE A 180 5.47 -1.67 -2.54
CA ILE A 180 4.26 -2.13 -3.23
C ILE A 180 4.13 -1.44 -4.58
N ASN A 181 4.22 -0.13 -4.62
CA ASN A 181 4.12 0.65 -5.85
C ASN A 181 5.20 0.29 -6.88
N LYS A 182 6.33 -0.26 -6.43
CA LYS A 182 7.42 -0.69 -7.31
C LYS A 182 7.23 -2.08 -7.89
N GLN A 183 6.45 -2.93 -7.23
CA GLN A 183 6.36 -4.35 -7.58
C GLN A 183 4.99 -4.78 -8.10
N TRP A 184 3.89 -4.15 -7.66
CA TRP A 184 2.57 -4.63 -8.01
C TRP A 184 2.07 -4.05 -9.32
N LEU A 185 1.56 -4.94 -10.17
CA LEU A 185 0.64 -4.64 -11.24
C LEU A 185 -0.74 -5.15 -10.84
N VAL A 186 -1.74 -4.28 -10.89
CA VAL A 186 -3.11 -4.64 -10.51
C VAL A 186 -3.96 -4.76 -11.75
N THR A 187 -4.72 -5.86 -11.85
CA THR A 187 -5.60 -6.16 -12.98
C THR A 187 -6.89 -6.83 -12.51
N THR A 188 -7.77 -7.18 -13.45
CA THR A 188 -8.95 -7.99 -13.16
C THR A 188 -8.55 -9.43 -12.87
N ILE A 189 -9.33 -10.13 -12.04
CA ILE A 189 -9.09 -11.53 -11.70
C ILE A 189 -9.03 -12.41 -12.95
N SER A 190 -9.94 -12.18 -13.91
CA SER A 190 -9.99 -12.94 -15.18
C SER A 190 -8.75 -12.73 -16.06
N THR A 191 -8.20 -11.51 -16.08
CA THR A 191 -6.96 -11.25 -16.82
C THR A 191 -5.78 -12.01 -16.20
N SER A 192 -5.63 -11.98 -14.87
CA SER A 192 -4.56 -12.69 -14.20
C SER A 192 -4.69 -14.21 -14.34
N GLN A 193 -5.90 -14.74 -14.19
CA GLN A 193 -6.19 -16.15 -14.43
C GLN A 193 -5.81 -16.58 -15.85
N GLY A 194 -6.11 -15.76 -16.85
CA GLY A 194 -5.72 -16.01 -18.24
C GLY A 194 -4.22 -15.97 -18.48
N VAL A 195 -3.51 -15.00 -17.86
CA VAL A 195 -2.06 -14.85 -17.98
C VAL A 195 -1.30 -16.05 -17.40
N PHE A 196 -1.76 -16.58 -16.27
CA PHE A 196 -1.07 -17.68 -15.57
C PHE A 196 -1.67 -19.06 -15.84
N GLY A 197 -2.79 -19.14 -16.55
CA GLY A 197 -3.45 -20.40 -16.85
C GLY A 197 -4.11 -21.06 -15.62
N PHE A 198 -4.57 -20.29 -14.65
CA PHE A 198 -5.22 -20.81 -13.43
C PHE A 198 -6.64 -21.34 -13.67
N GLY A 199 -7.22 -21.13 -14.86
CA GLY A 199 -8.63 -21.44 -15.10
C GLY A 199 -9.55 -20.62 -14.20
N PRO A 200 -10.52 -21.25 -13.50
CA PRO A 200 -11.41 -20.56 -12.57
C PRO A 200 -10.81 -20.36 -11.15
N ASP A 201 -9.65 -20.96 -10.89
CA ASP A 201 -9.03 -21.00 -9.58
C ASP A 201 -8.42 -19.64 -9.17
N ILE A 202 -8.21 -19.47 -7.87
CA ILE A 202 -7.55 -18.32 -7.29
C ILE A 202 -6.34 -18.73 -6.45
N THR A 203 -5.51 -17.76 -6.06
CA THR A 203 -4.31 -18.04 -5.25
C THR A 203 -4.47 -17.61 -3.79
N SER A 204 -5.44 -16.77 -3.49
CA SER A 204 -5.72 -16.34 -2.11
C SER A 204 -7.08 -15.66 -1.95
N VAL A 205 -7.55 -15.68 -0.72
CA VAL A 205 -8.73 -14.92 -0.27
C VAL A 205 -8.35 -14.05 0.90
#